data_616e08767b86942645988748bd626e6c
#
_entry.id   616e08767b86942645988748bd626e6c
#
_cell.length_a   1.000
_cell.length_b   1.000
_cell.length_c   1.000
_cell.angle_alpha   90.00
_cell.angle_beta   90.00
_cell.angle_gamma   90.00
#
_symmetry.space_group_name_H-M   'P 1'
#
loop_
_entity.id
_entity.type
_entity.pdbx_description
1 polymer ?
#
loop_
_entity_poly.entity_id
_entity_poly.type
_entity_poly.pdbx_seq_one_letter_code
_entity_poly.pdbx_strand_id
1 'polypeptide(L)'
;MSADRSPSSSDSSDSARSVSPSPSEFSSNEAVAGSPDRARSGDAPSSRQHTSAQCAGDPSVRTQPGGASSGRAASLSSPSPTDLLGVLERLSAGDDRLLGHVTLPGHSGRIADWPQWVSPVVVDAWARRGVERPWIHQREAMDALREGRDVVLATGTGSGKSLAAWTPILSDLVEAEDSSRISAIHRRPTALYLAPTKALAADQLASLMSLLGQDDKPADAQGDGDPEGSPGLVDERLRRVRATTVDGDTPREAKEWARAGADLILSNPDFLHYVMLPSHQRWSRFLASLRLIVIDEAHHWRGVTGSHIALVVRRLLRVAHHLGADPRVVMLSATVRDAAAVGRALTGRDAVAITEDGSPAGAHELVLWQGAIMADESEVDISSFLEALDAPPGTATLKVPIVRRSAGVEAANLATAFVEEGARLLAFVRSRAGAEAVAAQVRDRLSSRGSALAGRVGAYRGGYLPEERRALEEAIRSGGVRALATTSALEMGLDISGLDATITVGWPGTRASLRQQIGRAGRAGAPGTSVLIASDNPLDAYLVRHPEHI
;
A
#
# COMPACT_ATOMS: atom_id res chain seq x y z
N MET A 1 -70.50 17.34 -3.61
CA MET A 1 -71.13 16.43 -2.63
C MET A 1 -70.05 16.19 -1.64
N SER A 2 -69.98 16.96 -0.60
CA SER A 2 -70.53 16.75 0.75
C SER A 2 -69.71 15.67 1.43
N ALA A 3 -69.12 15.81 2.54
CA ALA A 3 -69.08 16.67 3.72
C ALA A 3 -68.10 15.98 4.65
N ASP A 4 -67.16 16.65 5.27
CA ASP A 4 -67.21 17.36 6.52
C ASP A 4 -67.28 16.44 7.76
N ARG A 5 -66.26 16.52 8.62
CA ARG A 5 -66.33 16.75 10.07
C ARG A 5 -65.12 16.28 10.85
N SER A 6 -64.35 17.28 11.32
CA SER A 6 -63.71 17.18 12.64
C SER A 6 -64.79 17.33 13.74
N PRO A 7 -64.58 16.99 15.01
CA PRO A 7 -63.86 17.85 15.94
C PRO A 7 -63.13 17.21 17.14
N SER A 8 -62.25 18.01 17.71
CA SER A 8 -62.05 18.50 19.08
C SER A 8 -61.48 17.52 20.14
N SER A 9 -60.28 17.84 20.61
CA SER A 9 -59.90 18.47 21.89
C SER A 9 -60.25 17.71 23.17
N SER A 10 -59.20 17.40 23.95
CA SER A 10 -59.19 17.72 25.38
C SER A 10 -57.80 17.57 25.98
N ASP A 11 -57.39 18.60 26.69
CA ASP A 11 -56.33 18.78 27.64
C ASP A 11 -56.22 17.65 28.67
N SER A 12 -54.98 17.37 29.12
CA SER A 12 -54.66 17.37 30.54
C SER A 12 -53.15 17.42 30.75
N SER A 13 -52.74 18.48 31.38
CA SER A 13 -51.48 18.71 32.10
C SER A 13 -51.16 17.57 33.07
N ASP A 14 -49.88 17.15 33.11
CA ASP A 14 -49.28 17.02 34.43
C ASP A 14 -47.74 17.14 34.39
N SER A 15 -47.29 17.89 35.36
CA SER A 15 -45.93 18.29 35.67
C SER A 15 -45.20 17.19 36.45
N ALA A 16 -43.95 16.91 36.15
CA ALA A 16 -42.96 16.49 37.18
C ALA A 16 -41.50 16.60 36.71
N ARG A 17 -40.82 17.63 37.16
CA ARG A 17 -39.56 17.65 37.90
C ARG A 17 -38.33 17.04 37.22
N SER A 18 -37.46 17.97 36.89
CA SER A 18 -36.02 17.88 36.80
C SER A 18 -35.33 17.23 38.00
N VAL A 19 -34.41 16.30 37.76
CA VAL A 19 -33.35 15.96 38.70
C VAL A 19 -32.05 15.82 37.91
N SER A 20 -31.19 16.79 38.13
CA SER A 20 -29.75 16.71 37.82
C SER A 20 -29.07 16.03 39.02
N PRO A 21 -28.00 15.27 38.83
CA PRO A 21 -26.96 15.13 39.82
C PRO A 21 -25.68 15.84 39.41
N SER A 22 -25.20 16.68 40.31
CA SER A 22 -23.89 17.33 40.34
C SER A 22 -22.77 16.35 40.72
N PRO A 23 -21.51 16.72 40.48
CA PRO A 23 -20.36 15.84 40.62
C PRO A 23 -19.85 15.78 42.06
N SER A 24 -19.43 14.61 42.52
CA SER A 24 -18.67 14.46 43.76
C SER A 24 -17.19 14.25 43.44
N GLU A 25 -16.44 15.15 43.99
CA GLU A 25 -15.02 15.18 44.32
C GLU A 25 -14.45 13.83 44.77
N PHE A 26 -13.26 13.50 44.27
CA PHE A 26 -12.32 12.72 45.07
C PHE A 26 -10.97 13.45 45.08
N SER A 27 -10.61 13.71 46.31
CA SER A 27 -9.49 14.47 46.81
C SER A 27 -8.15 13.79 46.60
N SER A 28 -7.22 14.62 46.29
CA SER A 28 -5.79 14.63 46.58
C SER A 28 -5.27 13.65 47.64
N ASN A 29 -4.14 13.01 47.33
CA ASN A 29 -3.07 12.84 48.33
C ASN A 29 -1.69 13.12 47.74
N GLU A 30 -1.07 14.02 48.44
CA GLU A 30 0.31 14.54 48.28
C GLU A 30 1.36 13.48 48.62
N ALA A 31 2.47 13.63 47.94
CA ALA A 31 3.81 14.01 48.38
C ALA A 31 4.65 12.87 48.98
N VAL A 32 5.87 12.79 48.51
CA VAL A 32 7.10 13.14 49.21
C VAL A 32 8.28 13.07 48.22
N ALA A 33 8.89 14.12 48.00
CA ALA A 33 10.22 14.62 47.79
C ALA A 33 11.39 13.71 48.20
N GLY A 34 12.46 13.81 47.44
CA GLY A 34 13.76 13.28 47.79
C GLY A 34 14.79 13.37 46.66
N SER A 35 15.31 14.56 46.37
CA SER A 35 16.70 14.70 45.92
C SER A 35 17.59 14.86 47.14
N PRO A 36 18.84 14.41 47.11
CA PRO A 36 19.97 15.36 46.99
C PRO A 36 21.13 14.86 46.09
N ASP A 37 21.62 15.78 45.32
CA ASP A 37 22.89 16.52 45.38
C ASP A 37 24.24 15.76 45.50
N ARG A 38 25.15 16.13 44.52
CA ARG A 38 26.61 16.30 44.59
C ARG A 38 27.53 15.09 44.77
N ALA A 39 28.43 14.89 43.86
CA ALA A 39 29.81 15.43 43.79
C ALA A 39 30.66 14.71 42.77
N ARG A 40 31.21 15.43 41.83
CA ARG A 40 32.64 15.79 41.59
C ARG A 40 33.65 14.65 41.37
N SER A 41 34.39 14.89 40.28
CA SER A 41 35.84 14.60 40.00
C SER A 41 36.13 13.17 39.65
N GLY A 42 36.91 12.89 38.69
CA GLY A 42 38.00 13.52 37.99
C GLY A 42 38.70 12.48 37.13
N ASP A 43 39.45 12.99 36.19
CA ASP A 43 40.59 12.35 35.56
C ASP A 43 40.42 11.29 34.45
N ALA A 44 40.66 11.76 33.25
CA ALA A 44 41.42 11.02 32.27
C ALA A 44 42.88 10.92 32.72
N PRO A 45 43.73 10.00 32.22
CA PRO A 45 44.13 10.01 30.83
C PRO A 45 44.61 8.64 30.24
N SER A 46 45.10 8.77 29.03
CA SER A 46 46.14 8.00 28.30
C SER A 46 45.72 6.93 27.31
N SER A 47 45.73 7.30 26.07
CA SER A 47 46.68 6.85 25.01
C SER A 47 47.24 5.42 25.10
N ARG A 48 46.87 4.59 24.13
CA ARG A 48 47.85 3.66 23.51
C ARG A 48 47.56 3.54 22.02
N GLN A 49 48.51 4.04 21.26
CA GLN A 49 48.82 3.71 19.87
C GLN A 49 49.31 2.26 19.79
N HIS A 50 48.91 1.53 18.80
CA HIS A 50 49.72 0.51 18.12
C HIS A 50 49.18 0.41 16.69
N THR A 51 49.92 0.99 15.82
CA THR A 51 50.93 0.51 14.85
C THR A 51 50.34 -0.24 13.66
N SER A 52 50.51 0.46 12.58
CA SER A 52 50.48 0.05 11.19
C SER A 52 51.34 -1.22 10.89
N ALA A 53 50.84 -2.07 10.04
CA ALA A 53 51.67 -2.94 9.21
C ALA A 53 51.22 -2.79 7.75
N GLN A 54 52.05 -2.08 7.02
CA GLN A 54 52.10 -2.12 5.55
C GLN A 54 52.69 -3.46 5.13
N CYS A 55 52.12 -4.10 4.11
CA CYS A 55 52.87 -4.96 3.21
C CYS A 55 52.52 -4.57 1.77
N ALA A 56 53.49 -3.99 1.12
CA ALA A 56 53.55 -3.73 -0.29
C ALA A 56 53.87 -5.02 -1.06
N GLY A 57 53.40 -5.14 -2.28
CA GLY A 57 53.77 -6.20 -3.20
C GLY A 57 53.07 -6.04 -4.56
N ASP A 58 53.59 -5.18 -5.41
CA ASP A 58 53.43 -5.21 -6.88
C ASP A 58 54.52 -6.20 -7.44
N PRO A 59 54.26 -6.94 -8.50
CA PRO A 59 54.56 -6.43 -9.81
C PRO A 59 53.67 -6.92 -10.99
N SER A 60 53.37 -5.97 -11.85
CA SER A 60 53.27 -6.02 -13.32
C SER A 60 53.40 -7.37 -14.04
N VAL A 61 52.36 -7.77 -14.76
CA VAL A 61 52.45 -8.52 -16.01
C VAL A 61 51.60 -7.84 -17.09
N ARG A 62 52.32 -7.30 -18.07
CA ARG A 62 51.78 -6.90 -19.37
C ARG A 62 51.43 -8.14 -20.17
N THR A 63 50.24 -8.20 -20.75
CA THR A 63 50.02 -8.92 -22.01
C THR A 63 49.09 -8.12 -22.91
N GLN A 64 49.46 -8.10 -24.17
CA GLN A 64 48.93 -7.29 -25.30
C GLN A 64 47.60 -7.81 -25.84
N PRO A 65 46.94 -7.03 -26.71
CA PRO A 65 45.54 -7.21 -27.12
C PRO A 65 45.38 -8.20 -28.25
N GLY A 66 44.37 -9.04 -28.16
CA GLY A 66 43.97 -9.96 -29.24
C GLY A 66 42.48 -9.86 -29.53
N GLY A 67 42.17 -9.44 -30.73
CA GLY A 67 41.05 -9.94 -31.52
C GLY A 67 39.64 -9.51 -31.12
N ALA A 68 39.13 -8.49 -31.84
CA ALA A 68 37.70 -8.21 -31.91
C ALA A 68 36.90 -9.43 -32.43
N SER A 69 35.98 -9.94 -31.64
CA SER A 69 34.84 -10.69 -32.15
C SER A 69 33.55 -10.02 -31.66
N SER A 70 32.80 -9.52 -32.65
CA SER A 70 31.47 -8.98 -32.48
C SER A 70 30.54 -10.02 -31.86
N GLY A 71 30.43 -10.00 -30.53
CA GLY A 71 29.43 -10.75 -29.78
C GLY A 71 28.11 -10.00 -29.86
N ARG A 72 27.16 -10.51 -30.65
CA ARG A 72 25.74 -10.20 -30.57
C ARG A 72 25.31 -10.08 -29.12
N ALA A 73 24.74 -8.94 -28.74
CA ALA A 73 23.99 -8.81 -27.50
C ALA A 73 22.90 -9.91 -27.49
N ALA A 74 23.11 -10.90 -26.68
CA ALA A 74 22.08 -11.88 -26.36
C ALA A 74 20.97 -11.11 -25.65
N SER A 75 19.85 -10.92 -26.32
CA SER A 75 18.59 -10.58 -25.69
C SER A 75 18.38 -11.60 -24.58
N LEU A 76 18.43 -11.16 -23.33
CA LEU A 76 18.00 -11.94 -22.20
C LEU A 76 16.52 -12.22 -22.42
N SER A 77 16.21 -13.39 -22.99
CA SER A 77 14.86 -13.93 -23.03
C SER A 77 14.34 -13.95 -21.60
N SER A 78 13.19 -13.31 -21.37
CA SER A 78 12.45 -13.40 -20.12
C SER A 78 12.32 -14.88 -19.77
N PRO A 79 12.64 -15.32 -18.54
CA PRO A 79 12.47 -16.70 -18.15
C PRO A 79 11.00 -17.08 -18.38
N SER A 80 10.76 -18.27 -18.94
CA SER A 80 9.41 -18.83 -19.07
C SER A 80 8.73 -18.79 -17.72
N PRO A 81 7.40 -18.50 -17.65
CA PRO A 81 6.69 -18.48 -16.40
C PRO A 81 6.90 -19.81 -15.67
N THR A 82 7.37 -19.76 -14.43
CA THR A 82 7.58 -20.95 -13.60
C THR A 82 6.21 -21.55 -13.30
N ASP A 83 6.03 -22.84 -13.55
CA ASP A 83 4.80 -23.58 -13.19
C ASP A 83 4.74 -23.81 -11.68
N LEU A 84 4.37 -22.77 -10.93
CA LEU A 84 4.27 -22.82 -9.47
C LEU A 84 3.09 -23.67 -8.99
N LEU A 85 2.02 -23.80 -9.79
CA LEU A 85 0.91 -24.69 -9.47
C LEU A 85 1.38 -26.15 -9.50
N GLY A 86 2.09 -26.56 -10.53
CA GLY A 86 2.69 -27.89 -10.61
C GLY A 86 3.70 -28.17 -9.48
N VAL A 87 4.41 -27.14 -8.99
CA VAL A 87 5.26 -27.27 -7.77
C VAL A 87 4.41 -27.60 -6.54
N LEU A 88 3.29 -26.89 -6.35
CA LEU A 88 2.38 -27.11 -5.22
C LEU A 88 1.73 -28.50 -5.28
N GLU A 89 1.30 -28.93 -6.45
CA GLU A 89 0.75 -30.27 -6.68
C GLU A 89 1.77 -31.37 -6.34
N ARG A 90 3.04 -31.20 -6.76
CA ARG A 90 4.10 -32.15 -6.42
C ARG A 90 4.39 -32.18 -4.92
N LEU A 91 4.37 -31.02 -4.26
CA LEU A 91 4.63 -30.93 -2.80
C LEU A 91 3.51 -31.55 -1.97
N SER A 92 2.27 -31.53 -2.45
CA SER A 92 1.11 -32.11 -1.78
C SER A 92 0.75 -33.53 -2.25
N ALA A 93 1.57 -34.11 -3.14
CA ALA A 93 1.30 -35.44 -3.69
C ALA A 93 1.22 -36.48 -2.57
N GLY A 94 0.02 -37.04 -2.39
CA GLY A 94 -0.25 -38.08 -1.38
C GLY A 94 -0.70 -37.56 -0.02
N ASP A 95 -0.95 -36.26 0.15
CA ASP A 95 -1.49 -35.69 1.37
C ASP A 95 -2.64 -34.68 1.11
N ASP A 96 -3.21 -34.13 2.19
CA ASP A 96 -4.40 -33.26 2.16
C ASP A 96 -4.06 -31.75 2.25
N ARG A 97 -2.81 -31.35 1.97
CA ARG A 97 -2.39 -29.93 2.11
C ARG A 97 -3.01 -29.02 1.06
N LEU A 98 -3.08 -29.45 -0.18
CA LEU A 98 -3.72 -28.74 -1.27
C LEU A 98 -5.23 -29.00 -1.22
N LEU A 99 -6.02 -28.01 -0.82
CA LEU A 99 -7.48 -28.12 -0.72
C LEU A 99 -8.19 -27.80 -2.04
N GLY A 100 -7.58 -26.98 -2.86
CA GLY A 100 -8.10 -26.57 -4.15
C GLY A 100 -7.42 -25.30 -4.66
N HIS A 101 -7.83 -24.87 -5.83
CA HIS A 101 -7.42 -23.57 -6.38
C HIS A 101 -8.59 -22.90 -7.09
N VAL A 102 -8.49 -21.58 -7.21
CA VAL A 102 -9.46 -20.74 -7.92
C VAL A 102 -8.69 -19.97 -8.99
N THR A 103 -9.02 -20.22 -10.25
CA THR A 103 -8.44 -19.49 -11.38
C THR A 103 -9.22 -18.20 -11.61
N LEU A 104 -8.55 -17.08 -11.46
CA LEU A 104 -9.06 -15.76 -11.87
C LEU A 104 -8.62 -15.53 -13.32
N PRO A 105 -9.56 -15.44 -14.26
CA PRO A 105 -9.21 -15.30 -15.68
C PRO A 105 -8.53 -13.95 -15.93
N GLY A 106 -7.49 -13.96 -16.76
CA GLY A 106 -6.91 -12.74 -17.28
C GLY A 106 -7.84 -12.03 -18.26
N HIS A 107 -7.65 -10.74 -18.41
CA HIS A 107 -8.36 -9.94 -19.42
C HIS A 107 -7.42 -8.93 -20.09
N SER A 108 -7.72 -8.62 -21.35
CA SER A 108 -7.01 -7.58 -22.09
C SER A 108 -7.39 -6.19 -21.59
N GLY A 109 -6.44 -5.25 -21.71
CA GLY A 109 -6.71 -3.85 -21.36
C GLY A 109 -7.67 -3.19 -22.35
N ARG A 110 -8.54 -2.32 -21.85
CA ARG A 110 -9.43 -1.46 -22.64
C ARG A 110 -8.89 -0.04 -22.60
N ILE A 111 -8.28 0.40 -23.70
CA ILE A 111 -7.72 1.74 -23.85
C ILE A 111 -8.76 2.73 -24.34
N ALA A 112 -8.57 4.01 -24.02
CA ALA A 112 -9.36 5.13 -24.52
C ALA A 112 -8.43 6.24 -25.02
N ASP A 113 -8.95 7.16 -25.81
CA ASP A 113 -8.19 8.35 -26.23
C ASP A 113 -8.16 9.37 -25.09
N TRP A 114 -7.10 10.19 -25.05
CA TRP A 114 -7.02 11.30 -24.12
C TRP A 114 -8.19 12.27 -24.32
N PRO A 115 -8.80 12.78 -23.23
CA PRO A 115 -9.80 13.85 -23.36
C PRO A 115 -9.20 15.08 -24.05
N GLN A 116 -9.95 15.73 -24.95
CA GLN A 116 -9.49 16.92 -25.66
C GLN A 116 -9.11 18.10 -24.75
N TRP A 117 -9.68 18.14 -23.55
CA TRP A 117 -9.40 19.18 -22.55
C TRP A 117 -8.10 18.94 -21.77
N VAL A 118 -7.49 17.76 -21.84
CA VAL A 118 -6.19 17.50 -21.18
C VAL A 118 -5.10 18.25 -21.92
N SER A 119 -4.30 19.01 -21.17
CA SER A 119 -3.18 19.75 -21.76
C SER A 119 -2.20 18.80 -22.48
N PRO A 120 -1.80 19.10 -23.72
CA PRO A 120 -0.79 18.30 -24.43
C PRO A 120 0.50 18.10 -23.62
N VAL A 121 0.91 19.09 -22.85
CA VAL A 121 2.08 19.02 -21.97
C VAL A 121 1.94 17.91 -20.92
N VAL A 122 0.73 17.70 -20.39
CA VAL A 122 0.44 16.63 -19.42
C VAL A 122 0.42 15.27 -20.14
N VAL A 123 -0.15 15.21 -21.33
CA VAL A 123 -0.12 14.00 -22.19
C VAL A 123 1.32 13.57 -22.44
N ASP A 124 2.19 14.50 -22.88
CA ASP A 124 3.60 14.23 -23.14
C ASP A 124 4.35 13.77 -21.88
N ALA A 125 3.99 14.31 -20.71
CA ALA A 125 4.58 13.86 -19.44
C ALA A 125 4.22 12.41 -19.12
N TRP A 126 3.00 11.99 -19.37
CA TRP A 126 2.58 10.59 -19.21
C TRP A 126 3.20 9.68 -20.27
N ALA A 127 3.29 10.13 -21.54
CA ALA A 127 3.94 9.38 -22.62
C ALA A 127 5.40 9.06 -22.29
N ARG A 128 6.16 10.00 -21.72
CA ARG A 128 7.53 9.76 -21.23
C ARG A 128 7.61 8.68 -20.14
N ARG A 129 6.52 8.44 -19.42
CA ARG A 129 6.41 7.34 -18.45
C ARG A 129 5.84 6.04 -19.04
N GLY A 130 5.74 5.97 -20.37
CA GLY A 130 5.23 4.80 -21.09
C GLY A 130 3.71 4.70 -21.13
N VAL A 131 2.99 5.77 -20.78
CA VAL A 131 1.53 5.81 -20.88
C VAL A 131 1.13 6.62 -22.11
N GLU A 132 1.00 5.95 -23.24
CA GLU A 132 0.57 6.58 -24.51
C GLU A 132 -0.92 6.94 -24.50
N ARG A 133 -1.73 6.07 -23.90
CA ARG A 133 -3.19 6.23 -23.84
C ARG A 133 -3.71 5.77 -22.47
N PRO A 134 -4.75 6.44 -21.91
CA PRO A 134 -5.35 6.03 -20.65
C PRO A 134 -6.21 4.75 -20.82
N TRP A 135 -6.39 4.03 -19.72
CA TRP A 135 -7.42 3.00 -19.64
C TRP A 135 -8.81 3.64 -19.56
N ILE A 136 -9.85 2.91 -20.00
CA ILE A 136 -11.22 3.44 -20.06
C ILE A 136 -11.70 3.97 -18.70
N HIS A 137 -11.42 3.27 -17.59
CA HIS A 137 -11.82 3.72 -16.25
C HIS A 137 -11.09 5.00 -15.81
N GLN A 138 -9.85 5.21 -16.27
CA GLN A 138 -9.10 6.44 -16.03
C GLN A 138 -9.74 7.61 -16.81
N ARG A 139 -10.10 7.36 -18.07
CA ARG A 139 -10.77 8.33 -18.92
C ARG A 139 -12.12 8.76 -18.34
N GLU A 140 -12.95 7.80 -17.94
CA GLU A 140 -14.25 8.05 -17.32
C GLU A 140 -14.12 8.89 -16.04
N ALA A 141 -13.11 8.58 -15.20
CA ALA A 141 -12.85 9.33 -13.97
C ALA A 141 -12.41 10.77 -14.25
N MET A 142 -11.53 10.97 -15.23
CA MET A 142 -11.08 12.30 -15.64
C MET A 142 -12.25 13.16 -16.18
N ASP A 143 -13.11 12.58 -17.03
CA ASP A 143 -14.26 13.28 -17.58
C ASP A 143 -15.29 13.64 -16.49
N ALA A 144 -15.59 12.72 -15.58
CA ALA A 144 -16.49 13.00 -14.46
C ALA A 144 -15.95 14.12 -13.54
N LEU A 145 -14.65 14.14 -13.26
CA LEU A 145 -14.00 15.21 -12.50
C LEU A 145 -14.04 16.55 -13.24
N ARG A 146 -13.85 16.55 -14.56
CA ARG A 146 -13.96 17.78 -15.38
C ARG A 146 -15.37 18.35 -15.40
N GLU A 147 -16.38 17.48 -15.39
CA GLU A 147 -17.80 17.85 -15.28
C GLU A 147 -18.20 18.36 -13.88
N GLY A 148 -17.27 18.40 -12.93
CA GLY A 148 -17.52 18.88 -11.57
C GLY A 148 -18.13 17.85 -10.63
N ARG A 149 -18.11 16.55 -10.99
CA ARG A 149 -18.63 15.47 -10.15
C ARG A 149 -17.53 14.89 -9.25
N ASP A 150 -17.91 14.51 -8.04
CA ASP A 150 -17.06 13.67 -7.18
C ASP A 150 -17.00 12.25 -7.75
N VAL A 151 -15.86 11.55 -7.57
CA VAL A 151 -15.62 10.23 -8.16
C VAL A 151 -15.13 9.25 -7.11
N VAL A 152 -15.62 8.01 -7.15
CA VAL A 152 -15.01 6.86 -6.48
C VAL A 152 -14.49 5.91 -7.55
N LEU A 153 -13.17 5.82 -7.68
CA LEU A 153 -12.49 4.93 -8.60
C LEU A 153 -12.06 3.67 -7.83
N ALA A 154 -12.86 2.61 -7.94
CA ALA A 154 -12.73 1.37 -7.17
C ALA A 154 -12.32 0.19 -8.07
N THR A 155 -11.10 0.23 -8.56
CA THR A 155 -10.51 -0.77 -9.47
C THR A 155 -9.35 -1.52 -8.79
N GLY A 156 -8.83 -2.54 -9.44
CA GLY A 156 -7.74 -3.38 -8.92
C GLY A 156 -6.49 -2.57 -8.50
N THR A 157 -5.64 -3.19 -7.68
CA THR A 157 -4.32 -2.61 -7.36
C THR A 157 -3.45 -2.60 -8.62
N GLY A 158 -2.71 -1.51 -8.84
CA GLY A 158 -1.85 -1.39 -10.02
C GLY A 158 -2.56 -0.98 -11.31
N SER A 159 -3.88 -0.68 -11.29
CA SER A 159 -4.64 -0.21 -12.45
C SER A 159 -4.35 1.25 -12.87
N GLY A 160 -3.38 1.91 -12.23
CA GLY A 160 -2.97 3.27 -12.58
C GLY A 160 -3.94 4.37 -12.13
N LYS A 161 -4.68 4.17 -11.04
CA LYS A 161 -5.67 5.13 -10.50
C LYS A 161 -5.12 6.54 -10.30
N SER A 162 -3.84 6.67 -9.93
CA SER A 162 -3.18 7.96 -9.68
C SER A 162 -3.15 8.84 -10.93
N LEU A 163 -3.10 8.26 -12.14
CA LEU A 163 -3.18 9.01 -13.39
C LEU A 163 -4.50 9.81 -13.47
N ALA A 164 -5.62 9.17 -13.19
CA ALA A 164 -6.93 9.82 -13.23
C ALA A 164 -7.06 10.95 -12.19
N ALA A 165 -6.37 10.83 -11.05
CA ALA A 165 -6.36 11.85 -10.02
C ALA A 165 -5.46 13.05 -10.35
N TRP A 166 -4.25 12.81 -10.90
CA TRP A 166 -3.28 13.88 -11.15
C TRP A 166 -3.51 14.63 -12.47
N THR A 167 -3.99 13.97 -13.52
CA THR A 167 -4.15 14.57 -14.85
C THR A 167 -5.03 15.83 -14.85
N PRO A 168 -6.21 15.87 -14.20
CA PRO A 168 -7.06 17.06 -14.19
C PRO A 168 -6.39 18.27 -13.54
N ILE A 169 -5.82 18.09 -12.36
CA ILE A 169 -5.20 19.21 -11.63
C ILE A 169 -3.90 19.69 -12.29
N LEU A 170 -3.12 18.81 -12.91
CA LEU A 170 -1.94 19.22 -13.67
C LEU A 170 -2.32 20.00 -14.91
N SER A 171 -3.40 19.63 -15.60
CA SER A 171 -3.93 20.40 -16.74
C SER A 171 -4.41 21.78 -16.29
N ASP A 172 -5.17 21.86 -15.17
CA ASP A 172 -5.61 23.14 -14.59
C ASP A 172 -4.40 24.03 -14.19
N LEU A 173 -3.30 23.43 -13.70
CA LEU A 173 -2.08 24.17 -13.34
C LEU A 173 -1.32 24.70 -14.54
N VAL A 174 -1.23 23.92 -15.62
CA VAL A 174 -0.61 24.35 -16.89
C VAL A 174 -1.46 25.48 -17.53
N GLU A 175 -2.79 25.33 -17.57
CA GLU A 175 -3.69 26.38 -18.07
C GLU A 175 -3.59 27.67 -17.24
N ALA A 176 -3.46 27.56 -15.91
CA ALA A 176 -3.30 28.71 -15.03
C ALA A 176 -1.96 29.44 -15.24
N GLU A 177 -0.87 28.72 -15.55
CA GLU A 177 0.43 29.32 -15.88
C GLU A 177 0.33 30.13 -17.17
N ASP A 178 -0.34 29.61 -18.19
CA ASP A 178 -0.56 30.31 -19.46
C ASP A 178 -1.47 31.54 -19.27
N SER A 179 -2.50 31.43 -18.42
CA SER A 179 -3.45 32.52 -18.13
C SER A 179 -2.87 33.59 -17.20
N SER A 180 -1.93 33.25 -16.32
CA SER A 180 -1.31 34.22 -15.39
C SER A 180 -0.52 35.31 -16.09
N ARG A 181 -0.09 35.04 -17.33
CA ARG A 181 0.52 36.03 -18.23
C ARG A 181 -0.48 37.08 -18.72
N ILE A 182 -1.78 36.79 -18.62
CA ILE A 182 -2.87 37.62 -19.16
C ILE A 182 -3.69 38.32 -18.07
N SER A 183 -3.80 37.75 -16.86
CA SER A 183 -4.63 38.30 -15.79
C SER A 183 -4.13 37.97 -14.39
N ALA A 184 -3.87 39.00 -13.60
CA ALA A 184 -3.47 38.90 -12.18
C ALA A 184 -4.60 38.41 -11.24
N ILE A 185 -5.80 38.17 -11.75
CA ILE A 185 -7.01 37.88 -10.95
C ILE A 185 -7.21 36.37 -10.71
N HIS A 186 -6.62 35.50 -11.54
CA HIS A 186 -6.80 34.05 -11.41
C HIS A 186 -5.90 33.47 -10.31
N ARG A 187 -6.56 32.92 -9.27
CA ARG A 187 -5.85 32.16 -8.23
C ARG A 187 -5.32 30.86 -8.82
N ARG A 188 -4.03 30.57 -8.63
CA ARG A 188 -3.41 29.31 -9.02
C ARG A 188 -4.09 28.14 -8.29
N PRO A 189 -4.60 27.11 -9.00
CA PRO A 189 -5.32 26.00 -8.39
C PRO A 189 -4.41 25.19 -7.46
N THR A 190 -5.01 24.59 -6.44
CA THR A 190 -4.31 23.72 -5.50
C THR A 190 -5.02 22.39 -5.34
N ALA A 191 -4.28 21.33 -4.93
CA ALA A 191 -4.85 20.05 -4.57
C ALA A 191 -4.27 19.48 -3.28
N LEU A 192 -5.13 18.79 -2.54
CA LEU A 192 -4.79 18.07 -1.32
C LEU A 192 -4.94 16.57 -1.54
N TYR A 193 -3.87 15.82 -1.31
CA TYR A 193 -3.87 14.37 -1.33
C TYR A 193 -3.80 13.82 0.10
N LEU A 194 -4.73 12.94 0.46
CA LEU A 194 -4.84 12.32 1.77
C LEU A 194 -4.54 10.84 1.68
N ALA A 195 -3.42 10.43 2.26
CA ALA A 195 -3.00 9.03 2.37
C ALA A 195 -3.23 8.49 3.79
N PRO A 196 -3.49 7.18 3.96
CA PRO A 196 -3.57 6.57 5.28
C PRO A 196 -2.23 6.52 6.02
N THR A 197 -1.12 6.54 5.30
CA THR A 197 0.23 6.48 5.89
C THR A 197 1.16 7.54 5.30
N LYS A 198 2.13 7.99 6.09
CA LYS A 198 3.18 8.92 5.64
C LYS A 198 4.03 8.31 4.53
N ALA A 199 4.29 7.00 4.61
CA ALA A 199 5.07 6.27 3.61
C ALA A 199 4.40 6.33 2.23
N LEU A 200 3.08 6.07 2.16
CA LEU A 200 2.32 6.17 0.91
C LEU A 200 2.32 7.59 0.35
N ALA A 201 2.17 8.61 1.22
CA ALA A 201 2.25 10.00 0.79
C ALA A 201 3.62 10.35 0.20
N ALA A 202 4.71 9.87 0.82
CA ALA A 202 6.07 10.09 0.33
C ALA A 202 6.34 9.37 -1.00
N ASP A 203 5.84 8.13 -1.15
CA ASP A 203 5.97 7.35 -2.37
C ASP A 203 5.21 7.99 -3.54
N GLN A 204 3.97 8.44 -3.28
CA GLN A 204 3.18 9.18 -4.25
C GLN A 204 3.81 10.52 -4.63
N LEU A 205 4.46 11.23 -3.67
CA LEU A 205 5.22 12.43 -3.98
C LEU A 205 6.40 12.11 -4.89
N ALA A 206 7.20 11.07 -4.60
CA ALA A 206 8.32 10.68 -5.44
C ALA A 206 7.87 10.35 -6.87
N SER A 207 6.78 9.60 -7.02
CA SER A 207 6.17 9.33 -8.33
C SER A 207 5.72 10.60 -9.05
N LEU A 208 5.12 11.55 -8.31
CA LEU A 208 4.69 12.83 -8.86
C LEU A 208 5.88 13.71 -9.28
N MET A 209 6.94 13.79 -8.46
CA MET A 209 8.16 14.54 -8.76
C MET A 209 8.81 14.02 -10.06
N SER A 210 8.84 12.70 -10.25
CA SER A 210 9.31 12.09 -11.49
C SER A 210 8.47 12.51 -12.70
N LEU A 211 7.14 12.55 -12.57
CA LEU A 211 6.24 13.03 -13.62
C LEU A 211 6.48 14.52 -13.96
N LEU A 212 6.78 15.32 -12.93
CA LEU A 212 7.08 16.75 -13.07
C LEU A 212 8.50 17.05 -13.57
N GLY A 213 9.35 16.02 -13.72
CA GLY A 213 10.76 16.18 -14.11
C GLY A 213 11.60 16.88 -13.04
N GLN A 214 11.28 16.64 -11.77
CA GLN A 214 11.95 17.22 -10.60
C GLN A 214 12.72 16.15 -9.81
N ASP A 215 13.07 15.02 -10.42
CA ASP A 215 13.92 14.02 -9.79
C ASP A 215 15.32 14.60 -9.59
N ASP A 216 15.84 14.52 -8.37
CA ASP A 216 17.22 14.85 -8.00
C ASP A 216 18.22 13.78 -8.55
N LYS A 217 18.16 13.47 -9.83
CA LYS A 217 19.28 12.76 -10.47
C LYS A 217 20.31 13.80 -10.85
N PRO A 218 21.52 13.77 -10.26
CA PRO A 218 22.58 14.69 -10.68
C PRO A 218 22.82 14.54 -12.17
N ALA A 219 22.99 15.65 -12.85
CA ALA A 219 23.25 15.73 -14.30
C ALA A 219 24.53 14.96 -14.75
N ASP A 220 25.29 14.44 -13.80
CA ASP A 220 26.58 13.77 -14.03
C ASP A 220 26.44 12.31 -14.51
N ALA A 221 25.21 11.78 -14.66
CA ALA A 221 24.97 10.45 -15.22
C ALA A 221 24.68 10.49 -16.74
N GLN A 222 24.80 11.66 -17.37
CA GLN A 222 24.77 11.77 -18.82
C GLN A 222 26.18 11.45 -19.35
N GLY A 223 26.37 10.18 -19.74
CA GLY A 223 27.51 9.83 -20.56
C GLY A 223 27.49 10.68 -21.85
N ASP A 224 28.68 11.09 -22.31
CA ASP A 224 28.96 11.77 -23.58
C ASP A 224 28.44 10.94 -24.78
N GLY A 225 27.14 11.00 -25.04
CA GLY A 225 26.49 10.31 -26.13
C GLY A 225 25.39 11.18 -26.73
N ASP A 226 25.60 11.57 -27.95
CA ASP A 226 24.78 12.21 -28.99
C ASP A 226 23.54 13.05 -28.56
N PRO A 227 23.49 14.33 -29.00
CA PRO A 227 22.38 15.25 -28.70
C PRO A 227 21.07 14.95 -29.48
N GLU A 228 21.02 13.95 -30.35
CA GLU A 228 19.83 13.66 -31.19
C GLU A 228 18.88 12.56 -30.65
N GLY A 229 19.11 12.02 -29.44
CA GLY A 229 18.29 10.95 -28.87
C GLY A 229 17.89 11.15 -27.40
N SER A 230 18.14 12.31 -26.79
CA SER A 230 17.70 12.56 -25.40
C SER A 230 16.18 12.59 -25.31
N PRO A 231 15.54 11.83 -24.38
CA PRO A 231 14.10 11.97 -24.15
C PRO A 231 13.82 13.42 -23.78
N GLY A 232 12.98 14.11 -24.58
CA GLY A 232 12.73 15.54 -24.50
C GLY A 232 12.53 16.04 -23.08
N LEU A 233 13.13 17.15 -22.73
CA LEU A 233 13.01 17.80 -21.41
C LEU A 233 11.53 17.96 -21.04
N VAL A 234 11.19 17.68 -19.77
CA VAL A 234 9.84 17.97 -19.24
C VAL A 234 9.56 19.46 -19.40
N ASP A 235 8.37 19.80 -19.87
CA ASP A 235 7.94 21.18 -20.07
C ASP A 235 8.11 22.00 -18.77
N GLU A 236 8.64 23.21 -18.91
CA GLU A 236 8.95 24.08 -17.78
C GLU A 236 7.73 24.41 -16.92
N ARG A 237 6.52 24.46 -17.51
CA ARG A 237 5.26 24.70 -16.77
C ARG A 237 5.00 23.61 -15.74
N LEU A 238 5.26 22.34 -16.06
CA LEU A 238 5.19 21.23 -15.10
C LEU A 238 6.32 21.28 -14.07
N ARG A 239 7.53 21.64 -14.48
CA ARG A 239 8.67 21.79 -13.57
C ARG A 239 8.48 22.90 -12.53
N ARG A 240 7.61 23.86 -12.78
CA ARG A 240 7.26 24.94 -11.85
C ARG A 240 6.16 24.56 -10.86
N VAL A 241 5.53 23.38 -10.98
CA VAL A 241 4.54 22.91 -10.02
C VAL A 241 5.22 22.57 -8.70
N ARG A 242 4.74 23.16 -7.61
CA ARG A 242 5.32 23.02 -6.28
C ARG A 242 4.55 21.96 -5.49
N ALA A 243 5.09 20.77 -5.45
CA ALA A 243 4.53 19.64 -4.71
C ALA A 243 5.36 19.34 -3.46
N THR A 244 4.71 18.95 -2.35
CA THR A 244 5.39 18.58 -1.12
C THR A 244 4.53 17.69 -0.23
N THR A 245 5.18 16.90 0.64
CA THR A 245 4.50 16.27 1.78
C THR A 245 4.48 17.21 2.97
N VAL A 246 3.36 17.25 3.69
CA VAL A 246 3.23 17.98 4.96
C VAL A 246 2.51 17.11 5.98
N ASP A 247 3.19 16.82 7.09
CA ASP A 247 2.65 16.01 8.19
C ASP A 247 3.10 16.53 9.56
N GLY A 248 2.86 15.74 10.64
CA GLY A 248 3.24 16.11 12.00
C GLY A 248 4.74 16.37 12.17
N ASP A 249 5.58 15.58 11.48
CA ASP A 249 7.04 15.59 11.60
C ASP A 249 7.72 16.63 10.70
N THR A 250 6.98 17.21 9.75
CA THR A 250 7.50 18.23 8.83
C THR A 250 8.03 19.45 9.62
N PRO A 251 9.26 19.93 9.37
CA PRO A 251 9.82 21.11 10.02
C PRO A 251 8.95 22.36 9.84
N ARG A 252 9.11 23.31 10.76
CA ARG A 252 8.30 24.55 10.77
C ARG A 252 8.49 25.37 9.49
N GLU A 253 9.74 25.51 9.04
CA GLU A 253 10.12 26.27 7.84
C GLU A 253 9.47 25.65 6.59
N ALA A 254 9.49 24.31 6.48
CA ALA A 254 8.85 23.60 5.37
C ALA A 254 7.32 23.77 5.41
N LYS A 255 6.70 23.76 6.61
CA LYS A 255 5.27 24.08 6.76
C LYS A 255 4.95 25.53 6.34
N GLU A 256 5.81 26.48 6.64
CA GLU A 256 5.67 27.89 6.26
C GLU A 256 5.81 28.05 4.74
N TRP A 257 6.80 27.40 4.13
CA TRP A 257 6.97 27.35 2.70
C TRP A 257 5.74 26.76 2.00
N ALA A 258 5.22 25.62 2.48
CA ALA A 258 4.03 24.98 1.92
C ALA A 258 2.80 25.90 1.97
N ARG A 259 2.60 26.60 3.09
CA ARG A 259 1.51 27.59 3.23
C ARG A 259 1.62 28.73 2.21
N ALA A 260 2.85 29.24 2.05
CA ALA A 260 3.10 30.39 1.19
C ALA A 260 2.99 30.03 -0.29
N GLY A 261 3.43 28.82 -0.67
CA GLY A 261 3.69 28.55 -2.06
C GLY A 261 3.26 27.20 -2.65
N ALA A 262 3.00 26.16 -1.87
CA ALA A 262 2.69 24.87 -2.47
C ALA A 262 1.41 24.89 -3.31
N ASP A 263 1.45 24.17 -4.44
CA ASP A 263 0.30 23.92 -5.31
C ASP A 263 -0.34 22.57 -4.97
N LEU A 264 0.49 21.56 -4.71
CA LEU A 264 0.07 20.21 -4.36
C LEU A 264 0.63 19.84 -2.98
N ILE A 265 -0.26 19.47 -2.05
CA ILE A 265 0.12 19.01 -0.72
C ILE A 265 -0.35 17.56 -0.54
N LEU A 266 0.60 16.68 -0.22
CA LEU A 266 0.32 15.30 0.16
C LEU A 266 0.42 15.19 1.69
N SER A 267 -0.60 14.63 2.32
CA SER A 267 -0.71 14.65 3.78
C SER A 267 -1.50 13.44 4.29
N ASN A 268 -1.80 13.45 5.58
CA ASN A 268 -2.65 12.46 6.22
C ASN A 268 -3.80 13.14 6.98
N PRO A 269 -4.88 12.41 7.31
CA PRO A 269 -6.03 12.97 8.01
C PRO A 269 -5.71 13.55 9.39
N ASP A 270 -4.72 13.01 10.11
CA ASP A 270 -4.34 13.51 11.43
C ASP A 270 -3.77 14.93 11.34
N PHE A 271 -2.85 15.17 10.40
CA PHE A 271 -2.34 16.51 10.15
C PHE A 271 -3.45 17.49 9.75
N LEU A 272 -4.35 17.05 8.88
CA LEU A 272 -5.51 17.84 8.48
C LEU A 272 -6.36 18.20 9.70
N HIS A 273 -6.68 17.22 10.56
CA HIS A 273 -7.54 17.40 11.71
C HIS A 273 -6.90 18.26 12.81
N TYR A 274 -5.66 17.94 13.20
CA TYR A 274 -5.03 18.56 14.38
C TYR A 274 -4.25 19.83 14.07
N VAL A 275 -3.85 20.07 12.82
CA VAL A 275 -2.99 21.21 12.46
C VAL A 275 -3.62 22.11 11.41
N MET A 276 -4.00 21.60 10.24
CA MET A 276 -4.45 22.43 9.14
C MET A 276 -5.81 23.08 9.41
N LEU A 277 -6.82 22.30 9.80
CA LEU A 277 -8.17 22.81 10.02
C LEU A 277 -8.30 23.72 11.26
N PRO A 278 -7.68 23.45 12.41
CA PRO A 278 -7.69 24.39 13.53
C PRO A 278 -7.04 25.73 13.20
N SER A 279 -6.01 25.72 12.36
CA SER A 279 -5.30 26.94 11.91
C SER A 279 -5.62 27.32 10.45
N HIS A 280 -6.84 27.04 9.96
CA HIS A 280 -7.23 27.21 8.57
C HIS A 280 -6.99 28.62 8.01
N GLN A 281 -7.05 29.65 8.86
CA GLN A 281 -6.72 31.03 8.47
C GLN A 281 -5.29 31.16 7.93
N ARG A 282 -4.34 30.40 8.51
CA ARG A 282 -2.93 30.38 8.05
C ARG A 282 -2.78 29.59 6.73
N TRP A 283 -3.75 28.77 6.38
CA TRP A 283 -3.80 27.98 5.15
C TRP A 283 -4.77 28.56 4.12
N SER A 284 -5.30 29.77 4.37
CA SER A 284 -6.38 30.37 3.56
C SER A 284 -6.02 30.48 2.08
N ARG A 285 -4.77 30.81 1.72
CA ARG A 285 -4.33 30.84 0.33
C ARG A 285 -4.56 29.47 -0.35
N PHE A 286 -4.09 28.40 0.29
CA PHE A 286 -4.18 27.05 -0.25
C PHE A 286 -5.65 26.57 -0.29
N LEU A 287 -6.38 26.74 0.80
CA LEU A 287 -7.75 26.25 0.92
C LEU A 287 -8.74 27.05 0.06
N ALA A 288 -8.53 28.34 -0.16
CA ALA A 288 -9.37 29.18 -1.02
C ALA A 288 -9.15 28.91 -2.53
N SER A 289 -8.06 28.23 -2.88
CA SER A 289 -7.73 27.84 -4.25
C SER A 289 -7.92 26.33 -4.49
N LEU A 290 -8.44 25.60 -3.49
CA LEU A 290 -8.54 24.14 -3.53
C LEU A 290 -9.54 23.71 -4.62
N ARG A 291 -9.04 22.96 -5.60
CA ARG A 291 -9.82 22.44 -6.74
C ARG A 291 -10.06 20.94 -6.65
N LEU A 292 -9.12 20.23 -6.06
CA LEU A 292 -9.17 18.77 -5.99
C LEU A 292 -8.74 18.27 -4.59
N ILE A 293 -9.48 17.32 -4.07
CA ILE A 293 -9.12 16.51 -2.91
C ILE A 293 -9.03 15.07 -3.39
N VAL A 294 -7.85 14.47 -3.23
CA VAL A 294 -7.63 13.04 -3.49
C VAL A 294 -7.64 12.31 -2.16
N ILE A 295 -8.50 11.33 -2.01
CA ILE A 295 -8.56 10.45 -0.84
C ILE A 295 -8.09 9.07 -1.30
N ASP A 296 -6.87 8.69 -0.93
CA ASP A 296 -6.31 7.42 -1.36
C ASP A 296 -6.62 6.30 -0.37
N GLU A 297 -6.64 5.08 -0.89
CA GLU A 297 -6.98 3.85 -0.18
C GLU A 297 -8.30 4.00 0.61
N ALA A 298 -9.33 4.55 -0.04
CA ALA A 298 -10.61 4.90 0.60
C ALA A 298 -11.28 3.71 1.31
N HIS A 299 -11.02 2.48 0.86
CA HIS A 299 -11.50 1.26 1.50
C HIS A 299 -10.88 1.02 2.89
N HIS A 300 -9.78 1.69 3.23
CA HIS A 300 -9.14 1.62 4.53
C HIS A 300 -9.92 2.41 5.60
N TRP A 301 -10.69 3.40 5.19
CA TRP A 301 -11.44 4.30 6.07
C TRP A 301 -12.80 3.69 6.47
N ARG A 302 -12.78 2.71 7.41
CA ARG A 302 -13.97 1.97 7.85
C ARG A 302 -14.15 2.03 9.37
N GLY A 303 -15.34 1.64 9.84
CA GLY A 303 -15.66 1.57 11.25
C GLY A 303 -15.52 2.93 11.94
N VAL A 304 -15.06 2.94 13.18
CA VAL A 304 -14.89 4.16 13.98
C VAL A 304 -13.93 5.13 13.33
N THR A 305 -12.77 4.65 12.86
CA THR A 305 -11.78 5.48 12.16
C THR A 305 -12.39 6.13 10.92
N GLY A 306 -13.10 5.36 10.09
CA GLY A 306 -13.78 5.88 8.90
C GLY A 306 -14.80 6.97 9.22
N SER A 307 -15.57 6.81 10.30
CA SER A 307 -16.52 7.83 10.78
C SER A 307 -15.81 9.13 11.18
N HIS A 308 -14.68 9.04 11.89
CA HIS A 308 -13.87 10.22 12.24
C HIS A 308 -13.33 10.92 11.00
N ILE A 309 -12.77 10.16 10.05
CA ILE A 309 -12.22 10.72 8.80
C ILE A 309 -13.32 11.38 7.98
N ALA A 310 -14.52 10.78 7.89
CA ALA A 310 -15.66 11.38 7.22
C ALA A 310 -16.02 12.77 7.79
N LEU A 311 -16.01 12.92 9.12
CA LEU A 311 -16.25 14.22 9.76
C LEU A 311 -15.14 15.22 9.46
N VAL A 312 -13.88 14.78 9.41
CA VAL A 312 -12.73 15.63 9.04
C VAL A 312 -12.84 16.11 7.60
N VAL A 313 -13.15 15.20 6.66
CA VAL A 313 -13.34 15.53 5.23
C VAL A 313 -14.51 16.52 5.05
N ARG A 314 -15.65 16.26 5.66
CA ARG A 314 -16.80 17.17 5.61
C ARG A 314 -16.51 18.55 6.21
N ARG A 315 -15.69 18.60 7.26
CA ARG A 315 -15.21 19.86 7.84
C ARG A 315 -14.29 20.59 6.86
N LEU A 316 -13.37 19.87 6.20
CA LEU A 316 -12.53 20.45 5.15
C LEU A 316 -13.36 21.07 4.03
N LEU A 317 -14.36 20.32 3.51
CA LEU A 317 -15.25 20.81 2.45
C LEU A 317 -16.00 22.08 2.87
N ARG A 318 -16.51 22.15 4.12
CA ARG A 318 -17.16 23.37 4.64
C ARG A 318 -16.21 24.55 4.75
N VAL A 319 -14.97 24.31 5.22
CA VAL A 319 -13.95 25.38 5.33
C VAL A 319 -13.54 25.88 3.95
N ALA A 320 -13.32 24.98 2.98
CA ALA A 320 -13.01 25.33 1.61
C ALA A 320 -14.14 26.16 0.99
N HIS A 321 -15.39 25.74 1.15
CA HIS A 321 -16.57 26.46 0.66
C HIS A 321 -16.71 27.85 1.30
N HIS A 322 -16.49 27.95 2.62
CA HIS A 322 -16.49 29.25 3.31
C HIS A 322 -15.41 30.20 2.76
N LEU A 323 -14.29 29.69 2.31
CA LEU A 323 -13.20 30.45 1.69
C LEU A 323 -13.40 30.70 0.19
N GLY A 324 -14.54 30.27 -0.38
CA GLY A 324 -14.92 30.47 -1.77
C GLY A 324 -14.40 29.42 -2.75
N ALA A 325 -13.97 28.26 -2.26
CA ALA A 325 -13.58 27.11 -3.08
C ALA A 325 -14.66 26.02 -3.02
N ASP A 326 -14.86 25.31 -4.14
CA ASP A 326 -15.70 24.11 -4.22
C ASP A 326 -14.89 22.96 -4.85
N PRO A 327 -14.05 22.28 -4.05
CA PRO A 327 -13.20 21.23 -4.57
C PRO A 327 -14.00 19.97 -4.93
N ARG A 328 -13.62 19.33 -6.03
CA ARG A 328 -14.05 17.97 -6.38
C ARG A 328 -13.29 16.98 -5.51
N VAL A 329 -13.92 15.84 -5.22
CA VAL A 329 -13.30 14.77 -4.45
C VAL A 329 -13.15 13.54 -5.34
N VAL A 330 -11.93 13.04 -5.47
CA VAL A 330 -11.67 11.73 -6.05
C VAL A 330 -11.20 10.77 -4.97
N MET A 331 -11.88 9.67 -4.84
CA MET A 331 -11.56 8.61 -3.89
C MET A 331 -11.00 7.41 -4.65
N LEU A 332 -9.75 7.10 -4.41
CA LEU A 332 -9.07 5.95 -4.98
C LEU A 332 -9.20 4.77 -4.02
N SER A 333 -9.64 3.62 -4.51
CA SER A 333 -9.95 2.47 -3.68
C SER A 333 -9.58 1.17 -4.39
N ALA A 334 -9.25 0.13 -3.62
CA ALA A 334 -9.40 -1.22 -4.12
C ALA A 334 -10.88 -1.54 -4.35
N THR A 335 -11.16 -2.64 -5.04
CA THR A 335 -12.53 -3.10 -5.30
C THR A 335 -13.36 -3.17 -4.02
N VAL A 336 -14.47 -2.47 -3.98
CA VAL A 336 -15.42 -2.44 -2.86
C VAL A 336 -16.83 -2.76 -3.37
N ARG A 337 -17.68 -3.31 -2.51
CA ARG A 337 -19.01 -3.79 -2.89
C ARG A 337 -19.94 -2.66 -3.35
N ASP A 338 -19.92 -1.53 -2.66
CA ASP A 338 -20.74 -0.35 -2.94
C ASP A 338 -19.85 0.91 -2.88
N ALA A 339 -19.25 1.22 -4.02
CA ALA A 339 -18.34 2.35 -4.13
C ALA A 339 -19.05 3.69 -3.92
N ALA A 340 -20.28 3.83 -4.44
CA ALA A 340 -21.05 5.06 -4.29
C ALA A 340 -21.42 5.33 -2.82
N ALA A 341 -21.82 4.30 -2.08
CA ALA A 341 -22.09 4.43 -0.65
C ALA A 341 -20.83 4.82 0.15
N VAL A 342 -19.65 4.30 -0.20
CA VAL A 342 -18.38 4.73 0.41
C VAL A 342 -18.12 6.21 0.15
N GLY A 343 -18.31 6.67 -1.07
CA GLY A 343 -18.19 8.09 -1.44
C GLY A 343 -19.11 8.99 -0.61
N ARG A 344 -20.39 8.65 -0.57
CA ARG A 344 -21.39 9.38 0.20
C ARG A 344 -21.11 9.37 1.71
N ALA A 345 -20.65 8.24 2.24
CA ALA A 345 -20.31 8.12 3.65
C ALA A 345 -19.14 9.04 4.04
N LEU A 346 -18.10 9.12 3.22
CA LEU A 346 -16.92 9.96 3.49
C LEU A 346 -17.19 11.46 3.28
N THR A 347 -17.80 11.83 2.16
CA THR A 347 -17.94 13.24 1.76
C THR A 347 -19.27 13.87 2.16
N GLY A 348 -20.34 13.09 2.27
CA GLY A 348 -21.73 13.58 2.36
C GLY A 348 -22.27 14.05 1.01
N ARG A 349 -21.56 13.82 -0.10
CA ARG A 349 -21.93 14.16 -1.47
C ARG A 349 -22.15 12.91 -2.30
N ASP A 350 -22.93 13.00 -3.36
CA ASP A 350 -23.03 11.93 -4.35
C ASP A 350 -21.76 11.90 -5.20
N ALA A 351 -21.31 10.69 -5.51
CA ALA A 351 -20.12 10.46 -6.31
C ALA A 351 -20.40 9.45 -7.42
N VAL A 352 -19.78 9.64 -8.56
CA VAL A 352 -19.77 8.65 -9.65
C VAL A 352 -18.90 7.47 -9.24
N ALA A 353 -19.48 6.29 -9.23
CA ALA A 353 -18.75 5.06 -8.93
C ALA A 353 -18.24 4.42 -10.23
N ILE A 354 -16.94 4.27 -10.37
CA ILE A 354 -16.27 3.58 -11.48
C ILE A 354 -15.62 2.34 -10.90
N THR A 355 -16.17 1.18 -11.22
CA THR A 355 -15.81 -0.11 -10.63
C THR A 355 -15.27 -1.12 -11.64
N GLU A 356 -15.46 -0.88 -12.93
CA GLU A 356 -14.92 -1.72 -13.98
C GLU A 356 -13.44 -1.40 -14.21
N ASP A 357 -12.58 -2.38 -14.03
CA ASP A 357 -11.15 -2.24 -14.30
C ASP A 357 -10.87 -2.42 -15.79
N GLY A 358 -10.40 -1.37 -16.44
CA GLY A 358 -10.00 -1.41 -17.85
C GLY A 358 -8.51 -1.69 -18.04
N SER A 359 -7.71 -1.89 -17.00
CA SER A 359 -6.30 -2.26 -17.12
C SER A 359 -6.17 -3.75 -17.47
N PRO A 360 -5.10 -4.19 -18.14
CA PRO A 360 -4.90 -5.61 -18.41
C PRO A 360 -4.57 -6.35 -17.11
N ALA A 361 -5.11 -7.55 -16.96
CA ALA A 361 -4.76 -8.48 -15.90
C ALA A 361 -4.36 -9.82 -16.48
N GLY A 362 -3.26 -10.40 -16.02
CA GLY A 362 -2.87 -11.77 -16.30
C GLY A 362 -3.79 -12.77 -15.59
N ALA A 363 -3.82 -14.00 -16.05
CA ALA A 363 -4.47 -15.08 -15.30
C ALA A 363 -3.81 -15.23 -13.93
N HIS A 364 -4.61 -15.48 -12.91
CA HIS A 364 -4.09 -15.58 -11.55
C HIS A 364 -4.67 -16.83 -10.85
N GLU A 365 -3.77 -17.64 -10.28
CA GLU A 365 -4.15 -18.81 -9.51
C GLU A 365 -4.11 -18.50 -8.01
N LEU A 366 -5.27 -18.62 -7.35
CA LEU A 366 -5.37 -18.56 -5.89
C LEU A 366 -5.47 -19.98 -5.35
N VAL A 367 -4.41 -20.46 -4.74
CA VAL A 367 -4.31 -21.81 -4.17
C VAL A 367 -4.65 -21.78 -2.69
N LEU A 368 -5.47 -22.71 -2.26
CA LEU A 368 -5.95 -22.88 -0.89
C LEU A 368 -5.18 -24.03 -0.24
N TRP A 369 -4.46 -23.72 0.83
CA TRP A 369 -3.50 -24.61 1.45
C TRP A 369 -3.71 -24.76 2.95
N GLN A 370 -3.41 -25.92 3.50
CA GLN A 370 -3.40 -26.17 4.94
C GLN A 370 -2.08 -26.86 5.37
N GLY A 371 -1.76 -26.82 6.66
CA GLY A 371 -0.59 -27.48 7.21
C GLY A 371 -0.67 -28.99 7.06
N ALA A 372 0.47 -29.66 6.83
CA ALA A 372 0.55 -31.11 6.87
C ALA A 372 0.10 -31.65 8.23
N ILE A 373 -0.55 -32.78 8.24
CA ILE A 373 -0.87 -33.49 9.48
C ILE A 373 0.44 -33.96 10.11
N MET A 374 0.67 -33.58 11.36
CA MET A 374 1.76 -34.11 12.17
C MET A 374 1.19 -35.32 12.93
N ALA A 375 1.56 -36.49 12.48
CA ALA A 375 1.29 -37.71 13.24
C ALA A 375 2.21 -37.68 14.46
N ASP A 376 1.70 -37.22 15.59
CA ASP A 376 2.36 -37.46 16.86
C ASP A 376 1.86 -38.81 17.37
N GLU A 377 2.67 -39.85 17.19
CA GLU A 377 2.40 -41.18 17.70
C GLU A 377 2.45 -41.22 19.25
N SER A 378 2.81 -40.11 19.90
CA SER A 378 3.10 -40.05 21.34
C SER A 378 1.98 -39.49 22.24
N GLU A 379 0.93 -38.90 21.68
CA GLU A 379 -0.21 -38.37 22.46
C GLU A 379 -1.56 -38.99 22.04
N VAL A 380 -1.62 -40.28 21.97
CA VAL A 380 -2.92 -40.92 22.23
C VAL A 380 -3.16 -40.75 23.74
N ASP A 381 -4.00 -39.78 24.10
CA ASP A 381 -4.43 -39.61 25.46
C ASP A 381 -5.07 -40.94 25.93
N ILE A 382 -4.28 -41.72 26.69
CA ILE A 382 -4.66 -43.01 27.20
C ILE A 382 -5.96 -42.92 28.01
N SER A 383 -6.24 -41.76 28.62
CA SER A 383 -7.48 -41.52 29.34
C SER A 383 -8.69 -41.49 28.41
N SER A 384 -8.61 -40.82 27.27
CA SER A 384 -9.69 -40.82 26.27
C SER A 384 -9.87 -42.18 25.57
N PHE A 385 -8.78 -42.96 25.45
CA PHE A 385 -8.85 -44.35 24.98
C PHE A 385 -9.56 -45.26 26.01
N LEU A 386 -9.28 -45.10 27.30
CA LEU A 386 -9.94 -45.86 28.38
C LEU A 386 -11.42 -45.47 28.51
N GLU A 387 -11.77 -44.19 28.41
CA GLU A 387 -13.17 -43.73 28.38
C GLU A 387 -13.94 -44.26 27.16
N ALA A 388 -13.27 -44.41 26.00
CA ALA A 388 -13.87 -44.99 24.81
C ALA A 388 -14.07 -46.52 24.92
N LEU A 389 -13.24 -47.21 25.71
CA LEU A 389 -13.38 -48.64 25.99
C LEU A 389 -14.57 -48.92 26.94
N ASP A 390 -14.89 -48.00 27.85
CA ASP A 390 -16.03 -48.11 28.77
C ASP A 390 -17.34 -47.59 28.17
N ALA A 391 -17.34 -47.00 26.98
CA ALA A 391 -18.52 -46.50 26.31
C ALA A 391 -19.34 -47.62 25.64
N PRO A 392 -20.69 -47.53 25.60
CA PRO A 392 -21.53 -48.51 24.92
C PRO A 392 -21.13 -48.71 23.45
N PRO A 393 -21.19 -49.93 22.92
CA PRO A 393 -20.81 -50.21 21.53
C PRO A 393 -21.58 -49.33 20.54
N GLY A 394 -20.84 -48.51 19.74
CA GLY A 394 -21.38 -47.60 18.73
C GLY A 394 -21.53 -46.13 19.13
N THR A 395 -21.15 -45.74 20.36
CA THR A 395 -21.25 -44.35 20.84
C THR A 395 -19.91 -43.61 21.01
N ALA A 396 -18.80 -44.31 21.07
CA ALA A 396 -17.47 -43.70 21.23
C ALA A 396 -16.85 -43.40 19.89
N THR A 397 -16.79 -42.13 19.55
CA THR A 397 -15.93 -41.63 18.45
C THR A 397 -14.68 -41.03 19.13
N LEU A 398 -13.56 -41.74 19.06
CA LEU A 398 -12.25 -41.19 19.40
C LEU A 398 -11.95 -40.03 18.46
N LYS A 399 -12.15 -38.80 18.92
CA LYS A 399 -11.70 -37.59 18.23
C LYS A 399 -10.25 -37.34 18.66
N VAL A 400 -9.31 -37.97 17.98
CA VAL A 400 -7.91 -37.57 18.08
C VAL A 400 -7.79 -36.15 17.52
N PRO A 401 -7.33 -35.16 18.29
CA PRO A 401 -7.13 -33.81 17.75
C PRO A 401 -6.08 -33.91 16.63
N ILE A 402 -6.47 -33.53 15.40
CA ILE A 402 -5.57 -33.49 14.26
C ILE A 402 -4.63 -32.30 14.46
N VAL A 403 -3.40 -32.57 14.86
CA VAL A 403 -2.35 -31.54 14.96
C VAL A 403 -1.77 -31.32 13.57
N ARG A 404 -1.81 -30.10 13.10
CA ARG A 404 -1.23 -29.70 11.80
C ARG A 404 0.02 -28.85 12.00
N ARG A 405 0.93 -28.95 11.05
CA ARG A 405 2.11 -28.08 10.98
C ARG A 405 1.66 -26.62 10.88
N SER A 406 2.33 -25.74 11.65
CA SER A 406 1.94 -24.33 11.68
C SER A 406 2.05 -23.66 10.30
N ALA A 407 1.11 -22.76 10.00
CA ALA A 407 1.06 -22.05 8.74
C ALA A 407 2.33 -21.26 8.41
N GLY A 408 3.08 -20.79 9.44
CA GLY A 408 4.37 -20.12 9.26
C GLY A 408 5.46 -21.06 8.77
N VAL A 409 5.48 -22.29 9.27
CA VAL A 409 6.44 -23.33 8.81
C VAL A 409 6.09 -23.78 7.40
N GLU A 410 4.80 -23.95 7.08
CA GLU A 410 4.35 -24.24 5.71
C GLU A 410 4.72 -23.12 4.74
N ALA A 411 4.52 -21.86 5.14
CA ALA A 411 4.93 -20.72 4.32
C ALA A 411 6.44 -20.72 4.03
N ALA A 412 7.26 -21.07 5.02
CA ALA A 412 8.69 -21.19 4.82
C ALA A 412 9.07 -22.37 3.90
N ASN A 413 8.34 -23.50 3.97
CA ASN A 413 8.53 -24.63 3.06
C ASN A 413 8.20 -24.23 1.60
N LEU A 414 7.03 -23.63 1.38
CA LEU A 414 6.59 -23.20 0.06
C LEU A 414 7.50 -22.10 -0.50
N ALA A 415 7.86 -21.11 0.31
CA ALA A 415 8.77 -20.04 -0.11
C ALA A 415 10.14 -20.58 -0.50
N THR A 416 10.66 -21.60 0.23
CA THR A 416 11.92 -22.27 -0.14
C THR A 416 11.81 -22.92 -1.52
N ALA A 417 10.77 -23.72 -1.75
CA ALA A 417 10.55 -24.39 -3.02
C ALA A 417 10.39 -23.39 -4.19
N PHE A 418 9.63 -22.33 -4.00
CA PHE A 418 9.46 -21.29 -5.02
C PHE A 418 10.75 -20.54 -5.34
N VAL A 419 11.57 -20.24 -4.33
CA VAL A 419 12.88 -19.61 -4.54
C VAL A 419 13.84 -20.55 -5.30
N GLU A 420 13.83 -21.84 -5.02
CA GLU A 420 14.62 -22.85 -5.73
C GLU A 420 14.24 -22.96 -7.21
N GLU A 421 12.95 -22.80 -7.53
CA GLU A 421 12.45 -22.72 -8.91
C GLU A 421 12.69 -21.33 -9.57
N GLY A 422 13.37 -20.43 -8.86
CA GLY A 422 13.74 -19.10 -9.39
C GLY A 422 12.68 -18.02 -9.27
N ALA A 423 11.54 -18.29 -8.62
CA ALA A 423 10.48 -17.33 -8.43
C ALA A 423 10.86 -16.20 -7.48
N ARG A 424 10.22 -15.03 -7.70
CA ARG A 424 10.23 -13.88 -6.79
C ARG A 424 8.91 -13.81 -6.05
N LEU A 425 8.95 -13.70 -4.73
CA LEU A 425 7.72 -13.75 -3.94
C LEU A 425 7.71 -12.82 -2.73
N LEU A 426 6.48 -12.51 -2.28
CA LEU A 426 6.21 -11.95 -0.96
C LEU A 426 5.48 -12.97 -0.10
N ALA A 427 5.90 -13.12 1.16
CA ALA A 427 5.19 -13.90 2.17
C ALA A 427 4.58 -12.95 3.21
N PHE A 428 3.26 -12.83 3.22
CA PHE A 428 2.52 -11.98 4.16
C PHE A 428 2.21 -12.75 5.43
N VAL A 429 2.61 -12.20 6.57
CA VAL A 429 2.38 -12.78 7.90
C VAL A 429 1.77 -11.75 8.85
N ARG A 430 1.11 -12.21 9.90
CA ARG A 430 0.35 -11.34 10.82
C ARG A 430 1.23 -10.51 11.77
N SER A 431 2.48 -10.91 12.01
CA SER A 431 3.34 -10.25 13.00
C SER A 431 4.76 -9.99 12.49
N ARG A 432 5.41 -8.97 13.05
CA ARG A 432 6.80 -8.64 12.73
C ARG A 432 7.75 -9.79 13.09
N ALA A 433 7.54 -10.43 14.24
CA ALA A 433 8.32 -11.61 14.66
C ALA A 433 8.09 -12.79 13.71
N GLY A 434 6.85 -12.97 13.21
CA GLY A 434 6.53 -13.98 12.20
C GLY A 434 7.27 -13.75 10.89
N ALA A 435 7.41 -12.49 10.44
CA ALA A 435 8.16 -12.17 9.22
C ALA A 435 9.64 -12.54 9.35
N GLU A 436 10.27 -12.19 10.46
CA GLU A 436 11.67 -12.57 10.73
C GLU A 436 11.82 -14.10 10.84
N ALA A 437 10.88 -14.77 11.52
CA ALA A 437 10.92 -16.23 11.69
C ALA A 437 10.78 -16.96 10.35
N VAL A 438 9.85 -16.54 9.47
CA VAL A 438 9.69 -17.14 8.13
C VAL A 438 10.94 -16.89 7.29
N ALA A 439 11.46 -15.66 7.26
CA ALA A 439 12.68 -15.36 6.51
C ALA A 439 13.90 -16.16 7.01
N ALA A 440 14.07 -16.28 8.32
CA ALA A 440 15.14 -17.06 8.93
C ALA A 440 15.01 -18.54 8.53
N GLN A 441 13.83 -19.14 8.66
CA GLN A 441 13.59 -20.53 8.29
C GLN A 441 13.85 -20.81 6.81
N VAL A 442 13.49 -19.89 5.90
CA VAL A 442 13.79 -20.03 4.47
C VAL A 442 15.31 -20.00 4.24
N ARG A 443 16.02 -19.04 4.86
CA ARG A 443 17.48 -18.95 4.77
C ARG A 443 18.17 -20.23 5.28
N ASP A 444 17.75 -20.72 6.43
CA ASP A 444 18.33 -21.92 7.05
C ASP A 444 18.13 -23.15 6.15
N ARG A 445 16.93 -23.33 5.57
CA ARG A 445 16.65 -24.44 4.63
C ARG A 445 17.49 -24.36 3.36
N LEU A 446 17.59 -23.16 2.77
CA LEU A 446 18.43 -22.95 1.58
C LEU A 446 19.91 -23.16 1.91
N SER A 447 20.39 -22.67 3.05
CA SER A 447 21.78 -22.84 3.51
C SER A 447 22.10 -24.30 3.76
N SER A 448 21.23 -25.07 4.43
CA SER A 448 21.41 -26.49 4.68
C SER A 448 21.49 -27.32 3.40
N ARG A 449 20.94 -26.83 2.30
CA ARG A 449 21.03 -27.44 0.96
C ARG A 449 22.23 -26.90 0.15
N GLY A 450 23.06 -26.04 0.73
CA GLY A 450 24.19 -25.42 0.04
C GLY A 450 23.82 -24.40 -1.03
N SER A 451 22.58 -23.85 -1.00
CA SER A 451 22.10 -22.92 -2.01
C SER A 451 22.59 -21.50 -1.76
N ALA A 452 23.23 -20.87 -2.76
CA ALA A 452 23.61 -19.46 -2.73
C ALA A 452 22.39 -18.50 -2.64
N LEU A 453 21.17 -19.00 -2.87
CA LEU A 453 19.95 -18.22 -2.78
C LEU A 453 19.57 -17.84 -1.34
N ALA A 454 20.18 -18.45 -0.33
CA ALA A 454 19.99 -18.10 1.09
C ALA A 454 20.24 -16.61 1.36
N GLY A 455 21.26 -16.00 0.71
CA GLY A 455 21.56 -14.58 0.81
C GLY A 455 20.53 -13.65 0.09
N ARG A 456 19.58 -14.22 -0.66
CA ARG A 456 18.55 -13.49 -1.40
C ARG A 456 17.17 -13.53 -0.74
N VAL A 457 17.14 -13.81 0.56
CA VAL A 457 15.90 -13.86 1.36
C VAL A 457 15.98 -12.83 2.47
N GLY A 458 14.93 -12.01 2.60
CA GLY A 458 14.85 -10.94 3.60
C GLY A 458 13.54 -10.93 4.36
N ALA A 459 13.50 -10.11 5.42
CA ALA A 459 12.26 -9.71 6.09
C ALA A 459 12.06 -8.21 5.90
N TYR A 460 10.80 -7.77 5.82
CA TYR A 460 10.43 -6.37 5.72
C TYR A 460 9.38 -6.03 6.79
N ARG A 461 9.65 -4.97 7.54
CA ARG A 461 8.74 -4.51 8.59
C ARG A 461 8.76 -2.98 8.73
N GLY A 462 7.67 -2.41 9.23
CA GLY A 462 7.52 -0.97 9.42
C GLY A 462 8.43 -0.31 10.46
N GLY A 463 9.36 -1.07 11.07
CA GLY A 463 10.32 -0.56 12.06
C GLY A 463 11.73 -0.32 11.53
N TYR A 464 11.99 -0.59 10.26
CA TYR A 464 13.27 -0.29 9.63
C TYR A 464 13.44 1.21 9.38
N LEU A 465 14.69 1.67 9.35
CA LEU A 465 15.00 3.03 8.91
C LEU A 465 14.52 3.25 7.46
N PRO A 466 14.16 4.48 7.08
CA PRO A 466 13.70 4.78 5.72
C PRO A 466 14.69 4.33 4.63
N GLU A 467 15.99 4.44 4.90
CA GLU A 467 17.08 4.04 4.00
C GLU A 467 17.14 2.53 3.82
N GLU A 468 17.05 1.77 4.92
CA GLU A 468 17.02 0.30 4.88
C GLU A 468 15.79 -0.23 4.12
N ARG A 469 14.64 0.43 4.29
CA ARG A 469 13.43 0.09 3.54
C ARG A 469 13.61 0.29 2.05
N ARG A 470 14.12 1.46 1.63
CA ARG A 470 14.40 1.75 0.22
C ARG A 470 15.39 0.77 -0.39
N ALA A 471 16.43 0.39 0.37
CA ALA A 471 17.40 -0.60 -0.07
C ALA A 471 16.78 -1.98 -0.31
N LEU A 472 15.88 -2.44 0.59
CA LEU A 472 15.14 -3.70 0.42
C LEU A 472 14.14 -3.63 -0.74
N GLU A 473 13.45 -2.52 -0.92
CA GLU A 473 12.51 -2.29 -2.01
C GLU A 473 13.23 -2.33 -3.36
N GLU A 474 14.38 -1.69 -3.46
CA GLU A 474 15.22 -1.74 -4.66
C GLU A 474 15.81 -3.14 -4.89
N ALA A 475 16.24 -3.81 -3.83
CA ALA A 475 16.79 -5.16 -3.93
C ALA A 475 15.75 -6.18 -4.45
N ILE A 476 14.47 -6.07 -4.07
CA ILE A 476 13.43 -6.95 -4.62
C ILE A 476 13.06 -6.55 -6.05
N ARG A 477 13.04 -5.25 -6.35
CA ARG A 477 12.75 -4.74 -7.70
C ARG A 477 13.82 -5.15 -8.70
N SER A 478 15.09 -5.02 -8.35
CA SER A 478 16.22 -5.44 -9.18
C SER A 478 16.45 -6.95 -9.21
N GLY A 479 15.71 -7.73 -8.39
CA GLY A 479 15.88 -9.18 -8.28
C GLY A 479 17.09 -9.61 -7.43
N GLY A 480 17.73 -8.70 -6.71
CA GLY A 480 18.74 -8.98 -5.71
C GLY A 480 18.18 -9.80 -4.53
N VAL A 481 16.93 -9.54 -4.16
CA VAL A 481 16.14 -10.35 -3.23
C VAL A 481 15.12 -11.16 -4.02
N ARG A 482 14.94 -12.44 -3.68
CA ARG A 482 13.98 -13.38 -4.28
C ARG A 482 12.75 -13.59 -3.42
N ALA A 483 12.91 -13.67 -2.11
CA ALA A 483 11.79 -13.80 -1.19
C ALA A 483 11.87 -12.75 -0.10
N LEU A 484 10.74 -12.12 0.18
CA LEU A 484 10.62 -11.14 1.26
C LEU A 484 9.43 -11.48 2.14
N ALA A 485 9.68 -11.85 3.39
CA ALA A 485 8.62 -12.03 4.37
C ALA A 485 8.23 -10.67 4.97
N THR A 486 6.94 -10.37 5.03
CA THR A 486 6.45 -9.05 5.43
C THR A 486 5.15 -9.15 6.23
N THR A 487 4.79 -8.05 6.87
CA THR A 487 3.43 -7.84 7.39
C THR A 487 2.58 -7.10 6.35
N SER A 488 1.40 -6.61 6.74
CA SER A 488 0.59 -5.70 5.91
C SER A 488 1.33 -4.42 5.46
N ALA A 489 2.58 -4.20 5.89
CA ALA A 489 3.37 -3.04 5.49
C ALA A 489 3.66 -2.96 3.98
N LEU A 490 3.71 -4.11 3.29
CA LEU A 490 3.85 -4.18 1.82
C LEU A 490 2.52 -4.44 1.08
N GLU A 491 1.42 -4.40 1.80
CA GLU A 491 0.08 -4.52 1.22
C GLU A 491 -0.29 -3.25 0.43
N MET A 492 0.15 -2.08 0.91
CA MET A 492 -0.15 -0.76 0.34
C MET A 492 1.13 0.01 0.00
N GLY A 493 1.05 0.84 -1.03
CA GLY A 493 1.95 1.98 -1.22
C GLY A 493 3.30 1.73 -1.87
N LEU A 494 3.66 0.50 -2.22
CA LEU A 494 4.92 0.26 -2.90
C LEU A 494 4.70 -0.31 -4.31
N ASP A 495 5.38 0.26 -5.27
CA ASP A 495 5.40 -0.28 -6.63
C ASP A 495 6.46 -1.38 -6.76
N ILE A 496 6.14 -2.53 -6.16
CA ILE A 496 6.92 -3.76 -6.36
C ILE A 496 6.22 -4.52 -7.48
N SER A 497 6.76 -4.44 -8.68
CA SER A 497 6.25 -5.13 -9.86
C SER A 497 7.07 -6.38 -10.20
N GLY A 498 6.50 -7.28 -10.98
CA GLY A 498 7.18 -8.45 -11.50
C GLY A 498 7.43 -9.56 -10.47
N LEU A 499 6.55 -9.70 -9.48
CA LEU A 499 6.54 -10.86 -8.60
C LEU A 499 5.80 -12.03 -9.28
N ASP A 500 6.31 -13.22 -9.07
CA ASP A 500 5.73 -14.45 -9.61
C ASP A 500 4.69 -15.03 -8.65
N ALA A 501 4.91 -14.87 -7.33
CA ALA A 501 4.01 -15.42 -6.32
C ALA A 501 3.82 -14.53 -5.09
N THR A 502 2.71 -14.80 -4.38
CA THR A 502 2.49 -14.35 -3.00
C THR A 502 2.06 -15.51 -2.11
N ILE A 503 2.46 -15.48 -0.86
CA ILE A 503 2.04 -16.45 0.18
C ILE A 503 1.39 -15.65 1.30
N THR A 504 0.13 -15.95 1.64
CA THR A 504 -0.61 -15.32 2.73
C THR A 504 -0.80 -16.30 3.87
N VAL A 505 -0.25 -15.99 5.05
CA VAL A 505 -0.30 -16.84 6.25
C VAL A 505 -1.51 -16.47 7.10
N GLY A 506 -2.54 -17.25 7.01
CA GLY A 506 -3.84 -17.00 7.63
C GLY A 506 -4.67 -15.94 6.92
N TRP A 507 -5.96 -15.87 7.23
CA TRP A 507 -6.87 -14.88 6.66
C TRP A 507 -6.47 -13.45 7.05
N PRO A 508 -6.29 -12.52 6.10
CA PRO A 508 -5.78 -11.17 6.40
C PRO A 508 -6.84 -10.24 7.01
N GLY A 509 -8.00 -10.75 7.39
CA GLY A 509 -9.08 -10.01 8.04
C GLY A 509 -10.15 -9.48 7.09
N THR A 510 -9.83 -9.13 5.86
CA THR A 510 -10.80 -8.65 4.87
C THR A 510 -10.50 -9.17 3.47
N ARG A 511 -11.55 -9.27 2.62
CA ARG A 511 -11.39 -9.59 1.19
C ARG A 511 -10.55 -8.55 0.44
N ALA A 512 -10.65 -7.28 0.84
CA ALA A 512 -9.86 -6.22 0.23
C ALA A 512 -8.36 -6.40 0.51
N SER A 513 -7.99 -6.74 1.75
CA SER A 513 -6.62 -7.04 2.14
C SER A 513 -6.08 -8.26 1.37
N LEU A 514 -6.85 -9.34 1.29
CA LEU A 514 -6.45 -10.51 0.47
C LEU A 514 -6.21 -10.11 -0.99
N ARG A 515 -7.14 -9.38 -1.60
CA ARG A 515 -6.99 -8.92 -2.99
C ARG A 515 -5.79 -8.02 -3.20
N GLN A 516 -5.44 -7.19 -2.23
CA GLN A 516 -4.23 -6.37 -2.28
C GLN A 516 -2.96 -7.20 -2.20
N GLN A 517 -2.95 -8.24 -1.37
CA GLN A 517 -1.82 -9.16 -1.22
C GLN A 517 -1.63 -10.02 -2.49
N ILE A 518 -2.69 -10.66 -2.98
CA ILE A 518 -2.63 -11.46 -4.21
C ILE A 518 -2.30 -10.60 -5.44
N GLY A 519 -2.81 -9.38 -5.51
CA GLY A 519 -2.53 -8.43 -6.60
C GLY A 519 -1.07 -7.94 -6.67
N ARG A 520 -0.18 -8.40 -5.77
CA ARG A 520 1.26 -8.17 -5.86
C ARG A 520 1.96 -9.15 -6.80
N ALA A 521 1.36 -10.30 -7.11
CA ALA A 521 1.83 -11.23 -8.13
C ALA A 521 1.12 -11.00 -9.46
N GLY A 522 1.76 -11.32 -10.57
CA GLY A 522 1.17 -11.31 -11.90
C GLY A 522 0.92 -9.93 -12.50
N ARG A 523 1.74 -8.91 -12.21
CA ARG A 523 1.58 -7.55 -12.76
C ARG A 523 1.91 -7.46 -14.25
N ALA A 524 1.38 -6.42 -14.90
CA ALA A 524 1.59 -6.10 -16.32
C ALA A 524 1.10 -7.20 -17.29
N GLY A 525 0.03 -7.92 -16.93
CA GLY A 525 -0.55 -8.97 -17.77
C GLY A 525 0.16 -10.32 -17.67
N ALA A 526 1.21 -10.46 -16.85
CA ALA A 526 1.83 -11.76 -16.58
C ALA A 526 0.97 -12.58 -15.61
N PRO A 527 0.97 -13.92 -15.74
CA PRO A 527 0.27 -14.80 -14.80
C PRO A 527 0.93 -14.70 -13.40
N GLY A 528 0.12 -14.89 -12.36
CA GLY A 528 0.57 -14.87 -10.98
C GLY A 528 0.01 -16.04 -10.18
N THR A 529 0.74 -16.47 -9.15
CA THR A 529 0.29 -17.52 -8.23
C THR A 529 0.24 -17.00 -6.81
N SER A 530 -0.88 -17.19 -6.13
CA SER A 530 -1.02 -16.83 -4.71
C SER A 530 -1.44 -18.03 -3.89
N VAL A 531 -0.86 -18.18 -2.71
CA VAL A 531 -1.21 -19.26 -1.80
C VAL A 531 -1.77 -18.68 -0.51
N LEU A 532 -3.01 -19.04 -0.16
CA LEU A 532 -3.59 -18.75 1.14
C LEU A 532 -3.45 -19.99 2.03
N ILE A 533 -2.64 -19.87 3.08
CA ILE A 533 -2.39 -20.95 4.03
C ILE A 533 -3.28 -20.75 5.25
N ALA A 534 -4.14 -21.73 5.56
CA ALA A 534 -4.95 -21.69 6.77
C ALA A 534 -4.07 -21.78 8.03
N SER A 535 -4.28 -20.89 8.99
CA SER A 535 -3.76 -21.04 10.35
C SER A 535 -4.70 -21.90 11.21
N ASP A 536 -4.31 -22.19 12.46
CA ASP A 536 -5.11 -22.96 13.41
C ASP A 536 -6.38 -22.22 13.91
N ASN A 537 -6.83 -21.24 13.13
CA ASN A 537 -8.05 -20.48 13.40
C ASN A 537 -9.23 -21.15 12.68
N PRO A 538 -10.37 -21.39 13.38
CA PRO A 538 -11.57 -21.98 12.77
C PRO A 538 -12.08 -21.23 11.54
N LEU A 539 -11.97 -19.89 11.52
CA LEU A 539 -12.36 -19.09 10.36
C LEU A 539 -11.46 -19.37 9.14
N ASP A 540 -10.15 -19.47 9.35
CA ASP A 540 -9.21 -19.78 8.27
C ASP A 540 -9.50 -21.16 7.69
N ALA A 541 -9.67 -22.15 8.57
CA ALA A 541 -10.01 -23.54 8.18
C ALA A 541 -11.35 -23.63 7.42
N TYR A 542 -12.32 -22.79 7.78
CA TYR A 542 -13.60 -22.70 7.07
C TYR A 542 -13.40 -22.08 5.67
N LEU A 543 -12.73 -20.92 5.59
CA LEU A 543 -12.59 -20.17 4.34
C LEU A 543 -11.82 -20.95 3.27
N VAL A 544 -10.75 -21.66 3.62
CA VAL A 544 -9.99 -22.46 2.64
C VAL A 544 -10.76 -23.67 2.11
N ARG A 545 -11.84 -24.09 2.80
CA ARG A 545 -12.75 -25.16 2.35
C ARG A 545 -13.99 -24.63 1.66
N HIS A 546 -14.26 -23.33 1.79
CA HIS A 546 -15.41 -22.64 1.22
C HIS A 546 -14.97 -21.41 0.42
N PRO A 547 -14.29 -21.63 -0.74
CA PRO A 547 -13.73 -20.54 -1.55
C PRO A 547 -14.77 -19.55 -2.05
N GLU A 548 -16.04 -19.93 -2.14
CA GLU A 548 -17.17 -19.07 -2.47
C GLU A 548 -17.38 -17.91 -1.46
N HIS A 549 -16.79 -18.03 -0.29
CA HIS A 549 -16.83 -17.00 0.77
C HIS A 549 -15.59 -16.11 0.80
N ILE A 550 -14.62 -16.31 -0.09
CA ILE A 550 -13.36 -15.52 -0.21
C ILE A 550 -13.44 -14.34 -1.22
#